data_54f699ba9bba8657a440103402e3f6c8
#
_entry.id   54f699ba9bba8657a440103402e3f6c8
#
_cell.length_a   1.000
_cell.length_b   1.000
_cell.length_c   1.000
_cell.angle_alpha   90.00
_cell.angle_beta   90.00
_cell.angle_gamma   90.00
#
_symmetry.space_group_name_H-M   'P 1'
#
loop_
_entity.id
_entity.type
_entity.pdbx_description
1 polymer ?
#
loop_
_entity_poly.entity_id
_entity_poly.type
_entity_poly.pdbx_seq_one_letter_code
_entity_poly.pdbx_strand_id
1 'polypeptide(L)'
;MTGAEPPHHPRVAEVAQQLRAAGAAGEVHVLTDSARTAAAAAAQLGVEVGAIANSLVFDVGGEPLLVLTSGAHRVDEALVADLLGVPAITRATPEFVRRHTGQAIGGVAPLGHPAPIGTLVDVELARHDRVWAAAGHPHTVFPTTYDELLRLTEGTPAEVGPGPVAAAQADAEATHR
;
A
#
# COMPACT_ATOMS: atom_id res chain seq x y z
N MET A 1 -24.06 14.04 -8.04
CA MET A 1 -22.77 14.17 -7.49
C MET A 1 -22.14 12.85 -7.19
N THR A 2 -21.18 12.58 -7.90
CA THR A 2 -20.56 11.28 -7.81
C THR A 2 -19.56 11.16 -6.69
N GLY A 3 -19.16 12.28 -6.10
CA GLY A 3 -18.15 12.27 -5.08
C GLY A 3 -18.53 11.55 -3.81
N ALA A 4 -19.80 11.29 -3.62
CA ALA A 4 -20.26 10.60 -2.42
C ALA A 4 -20.24 9.08 -2.55
N GLU A 5 -20.04 8.59 -3.74
CA GLU A 5 -20.13 7.14 -3.99
C GLU A 5 -19.10 6.30 -3.25
N PRO A 6 -17.80 6.69 -3.24
CA PRO A 6 -16.79 5.85 -2.60
C PRO A 6 -17.09 5.49 -1.15
N PRO A 7 -17.60 6.41 -0.30
CA PRO A 7 -17.89 6.04 1.08
C PRO A 7 -18.96 4.96 1.22
N HIS A 8 -19.78 4.81 0.19
CA HIS A 8 -20.85 3.82 0.21
C HIS A 8 -20.49 2.56 -0.54
N HIS A 9 -19.31 2.51 -1.14
CA HIS A 9 -18.85 1.31 -1.83
C HIS A 9 -18.69 0.18 -0.81
N PRO A 10 -19.19 -1.04 -1.11
CA PRO A 10 -19.13 -2.14 -0.14
C PRO A 10 -17.73 -2.43 0.41
N ARG A 11 -16.71 -2.36 -0.44
CA ARG A 11 -15.35 -2.63 0.01
C ARG A 11 -14.85 -1.55 0.96
N VAL A 12 -15.20 -0.30 0.69
CA VAL A 12 -14.83 0.81 1.57
C VAL A 12 -15.52 0.68 2.92
N ALA A 13 -16.80 0.31 2.90
CA ALA A 13 -17.55 0.12 4.14
C ALA A 13 -16.96 -1.00 4.99
N GLU A 14 -16.57 -2.09 4.35
CA GLU A 14 -15.93 -3.20 5.06
C GLU A 14 -14.59 -2.78 5.67
N VAL A 15 -13.78 -2.07 4.90
CA VAL A 15 -12.48 -1.59 5.39
C VAL A 15 -12.69 -0.62 6.55
N ALA A 16 -13.61 0.34 6.42
CA ALA A 16 -13.88 1.29 7.48
C ALA A 16 -14.33 0.59 8.77
N GLN A 17 -15.18 -0.42 8.63
CA GLN A 17 -15.64 -1.18 9.78
C GLN A 17 -14.49 -1.93 10.45
N GLN A 18 -13.62 -2.54 9.67
CA GLN A 18 -12.49 -3.28 10.21
C GLN A 18 -11.46 -2.36 10.85
N LEU A 19 -11.26 -1.17 10.28
CA LEU A 19 -10.40 -0.17 10.91
C LEU A 19 -10.92 0.20 12.28
N ARG A 20 -12.21 0.46 12.39
CA ARG A 20 -12.81 0.79 13.69
C ARG A 20 -12.70 -0.38 14.66
N ALA A 21 -12.96 -1.58 14.20
CA ALA A 21 -12.87 -2.78 15.04
C ALA A 21 -11.46 -3.02 15.54
N ALA A 22 -10.46 -2.66 14.73
CA ALA A 22 -9.06 -2.81 15.09
C ALA A 22 -8.52 -1.64 15.91
N GLY A 23 -9.35 -0.64 16.20
CA GLY A 23 -8.93 0.51 17.01
C GLY A 23 -8.08 1.50 16.25
N ALA A 24 -8.20 1.58 14.94
CA ALA A 24 -7.47 2.56 14.15
C ALA A 24 -7.94 3.97 14.50
N ALA A 25 -6.98 4.89 14.58
CA ALA A 25 -7.29 6.26 15.00
C ALA A 25 -7.89 7.10 13.87
N GLY A 26 -7.52 6.81 12.62
CA GLY A 26 -7.94 7.62 11.48
C GLY A 26 -9.21 7.10 10.82
N GLU A 27 -9.90 8.00 10.15
CA GLU A 27 -11.10 7.66 9.42
C GLU A 27 -10.87 7.75 7.92
N VAL A 28 -11.70 7.05 7.14
CA VAL A 28 -11.58 7.06 5.70
C VAL A 28 -11.90 8.43 5.15
N HIS A 29 -11.03 8.92 4.29
CA HIS A 29 -11.20 10.19 3.57
C HIS A 29 -11.47 9.89 2.10
N VAL A 30 -12.37 10.66 1.50
CA VAL A 30 -12.69 10.53 0.08
C VAL A 30 -11.91 11.59 -0.68
N LEU A 31 -11.15 11.15 -1.67
CA LEU A 31 -10.38 12.06 -2.51
C LEU A 31 -11.30 12.62 -3.60
N THR A 32 -10.97 13.83 -4.07
CA THR A 32 -11.71 14.46 -5.14
C THR A 32 -11.61 13.65 -6.43
N ASP A 33 -10.40 13.19 -6.74
CA ASP A 33 -10.14 12.37 -7.92
C ASP A 33 -9.58 11.03 -7.53
N SER A 34 -9.71 10.08 -8.44
CA SER A 34 -9.10 8.77 -8.27
C SER A 34 -7.59 8.90 -8.12
N ALA A 35 -7.01 8.14 -7.21
CA ALA A 35 -5.57 8.14 -6.97
C ALA A 35 -5.04 6.72 -7.05
N ARG A 36 -4.70 6.29 -8.25
CA ARG A 36 -4.18 4.94 -8.46
C ARG A 36 -2.69 4.85 -8.25
N THR A 37 -2.02 5.98 -8.06
CA THR A 37 -0.59 6.03 -7.81
C THR A 37 -0.31 6.80 -6.53
N ALA A 38 0.83 6.52 -5.92
CA ALA A 38 1.25 7.24 -4.72
C ALA A 38 1.41 8.73 -5.00
N ALA A 39 1.96 9.08 -6.16
CA ALA A 39 2.16 10.49 -6.51
C ALA A 39 0.83 11.23 -6.61
N ALA A 40 -0.20 10.59 -7.21
CA ALA A 40 -1.50 11.22 -7.34
C ALA A 40 -2.16 11.42 -5.98
N ALA A 41 -2.05 10.44 -5.09
CA ALA A 41 -2.60 10.57 -3.74
C ALA A 41 -1.88 11.67 -2.97
N ALA A 42 -0.55 11.70 -3.04
CA ALA A 42 0.24 12.71 -2.33
C ALA A 42 -0.12 14.11 -2.78
N ALA A 43 -0.30 14.30 -4.10
CA ALA A 43 -0.65 15.61 -4.65
C ALA A 43 -1.99 16.09 -4.10
N GLN A 44 -2.98 15.21 -4.04
CA GLN A 44 -4.30 15.61 -3.54
C GLN A 44 -4.29 15.88 -2.04
N LEU A 45 -3.49 15.14 -1.29
CA LEU A 45 -3.41 15.29 0.15
C LEU A 45 -2.46 16.39 0.59
N GLY A 46 -1.63 16.90 -0.32
CA GLY A 46 -0.67 17.93 0.01
C GLY A 46 0.45 17.41 0.90
N VAL A 47 0.86 16.17 0.71
CA VAL A 47 1.92 15.54 1.50
C VAL A 47 3.03 15.05 0.58
N GLU A 48 4.18 14.71 1.20
CA GLU A 48 5.28 14.12 0.45
C GLU A 48 4.89 12.72 -0.03
N VAL A 49 5.37 12.35 -1.20
CA VAL A 49 5.04 11.05 -1.76
C VAL A 49 5.52 9.91 -0.85
N GLY A 50 6.60 10.14 -0.10
CA GLY A 50 7.11 9.14 0.84
C GLY A 50 6.16 8.82 1.97
N ALA A 51 5.20 9.71 2.25
CA ALA A 51 4.20 9.50 3.29
C ALA A 51 3.02 8.65 2.82
N ILE A 52 3.03 8.20 1.57
CA ILE A 52 2.00 7.32 1.05
C ILE A 52 2.47 5.88 1.20
N ALA A 53 1.66 5.08 1.90
CA ALA A 53 1.91 3.64 2.00
C ALA A 53 1.21 2.98 0.81
N ASN A 54 1.98 2.72 -0.22
CA ASN A 54 1.48 2.14 -1.46
C ASN A 54 1.36 0.62 -1.31
N SER A 55 0.17 0.09 -1.51
CA SER A 55 -0.10 -1.35 -1.34
C SER A 55 0.15 -2.08 -2.65
N LEU A 56 1.17 -2.91 -2.67
CA LEU A 56 1.50 -3.73 -3.83
C LEU A 56 1.34 -5.20 -3.48
N VAL A 57 0.66 -5.93 -4.35
CA VAL A 57 0.48 -7.37 -4.16
C VAL A 57 1.41 -8.10 -5.10
N PHE A 58 2.12 -9.07 -4.57
CA PHE A 58 3.02 -9.92 -5.33
C PHE A 58 2.54 -11.37 -5.28
N ASP A 59 2.88 -12.09 -6.33
CA ASP A 59 2.61 -13.52 -6.43
C ASP A 59 3.91 -14.23 -6.07
N VAL A 60 3.88 -15.02 -5.02
CA VAL A 60 5.03 -15.76 -4.53
C VAL A 60 4.69 -17.24 -4.64
N GLY A 61 4.94 -17.82 -5.81
CA GLY A 61 4.65 -19.24 -6.04
C GLY A 61 3.17 -19.56 -5.88
N GLY A 62 2.29 -18.64 -6.23
CA GLY A 62 0.85 -18.81 -6.12
C GLY A 62 0.25 -18.24 -4.85
N GLU A 63 1.07 -17.81 -3.89
CA GLU A 63 0.59 -17.23 -2.64
C GLU A 63 0.73 -15.71 -2.67
N PRO A 64 -0.24 -14.98 -2.13
CA PRO A 64 -0.16 -13.52 -2.14
C PRO A 64 0.79 -13.00 -1.07
N LEU A 65 1.50 -11.94 -1.42
CA LEU A 65 2.32 -11.17 -0.50
C LEU A 65 1.92 -9.71 -0.66
N LEU A 66 1.64 -9.04 0.44
CA LEU A 66 1.34 -7.62 0.43
C LEU A 66 2.59 -6.87 0.89
N VAL A 67 3.01 -5.89 0.11
CA VAL A 67 4.10 -5.01 0.48
C VAL A 67 3.55 -3.60 0.58
N LEU A 68 3.63 -3.02 1.77
CA LEU A 68 3.27 -1.62 2.00
C LEU A 68 4.56 -0.82 1.86
N THR A 69 4.78 -0.30 0.67
CA THR A 69 6.01 0.43 0.36
C THR A 69 5.77 1.94 0.41
N SER A 70 6.78 2.68 0.88
CA SER A 70 6.71 4.14 0.78
C SER A 70 6.64 4.54 -0.69
N GLY A 71 5.85 5.56 -0.98
CA GLY A 71 5.76 6.08 -2.34
C GLY A 71 7.08 6.65 -2.86
N ALA A 72 8.06 6.87 -1.97
CA ALA A 72 9.40 7.31 -2.37
C ALA A 72 10.29 6.14 -2.80
N HIS A 73 9.86 4.91 -2.60
CA HIS A 73 10.63 3.72 -2.91
C HIS A 73 10.02 2.93 -4.06
N ARG A 74 10.84 2.12 -4.69
CA ARG A 74 10.41 1.04 -5.55
C ARG A 74 10.73 -0.26 -4.84
N VAL A 75 9.84 -1.24 -4.96
CA VAL A 75 10.12 -2.55 -4.41
C VAL A 75 11.19 -3.22 -5.26
N ASP A 76 12.27 -3.64 -4.62
CA ASP A 76 13.32 -4.42 -5.25
C ASP A 76 12.93 -5.88 -5.09
N GLU A 77 12.44 -6.49 -6.17
CA GLU A 77 11.90 -7.85 -6.12
C GLU A 77 12.95 -8.86 -5.72
N ALA A 78 14.18 -8.70 -6.19
CA ALA A 78 15.25 -9.62 -5.82
C ALA A 78 15.58 -9.52 -4.34
N LEU A 79 15.62 -8.30 -3.82
CA LEU A 79 15.88 -8.08 -2.39
C LEU A 79 14.78 -8.72 -1.54
N VAL A 80 13.54 -8.51 -1.91
CA VAL A 80 12.42 -9.06 -1.15
C VAL A 80 12.41 -10.59 -1.24
N ALA A 81 12.69 -11.14 -2.41
CA ALA A 81 12.78 -12.59 -2.56
C ALA A 81 13.86 -13.17 -1.64
N ASP A 82 15.01 -12.49 -1.56
CA ASP A 82 16.08 -12.92 -0.65
C ASP A 82 15.64 -12.87 0.81
N LEU A 83 14.96 -11.78 1.18
CA LEU A 83 14.45 -11.64 2.56
C LEU A 83 13.51 -12.76 2.94
N LEU A 84 12.71 -13.21 1.97
CA LEU A 84 11.71 -14.25 2.20
C LEU A 84 12.30 -15.66 2.04
N GLY A 85 13.50 -15.77 1.48
CA GLY A 85 14.10 -17.06 1.22
C GLY A 85 13.40 -17.82 0.10
N VAL A 86 12.87 -17.11 -0.90
CA VAL A 86 12.17 -17.69 -2.03
C VAL A 86 12.93 -17.40 -3.32
N PRO A 87 12.74 -18.22 -4.38
CA PRO A 87 13.47 -18.01 -5.63
C PRO A 87 13.13 -16.71 -6.32
N ALA A 88 11.87 -16.29 -6.27
CA ALA A 88 11.45 -15.05 -6.96
C ALA A 88 10.08 -14.63 -6.49
N ILE A 89 9.78 -13.34 -6.67
CA ILE A 89 8.42 -12.82 -6.53
C ILE A 89 8.10 -12.06 -7.82
N THR A 90 6.82 -11.99 -8.18
CA THR A 90 6.40 -11.25 -9.37
C THR A 90 5.17 -10.41 -9.03
N ARG A 91 5.01 -9.31 -9.78
CA ARG A 91 3.82 -8.49 -9.60
C ARG A 91 2.59 -9.30 -9.94
N ALA A 92 1.61 -9.24 -9.07
CA ALA A 92 0.37 -9.99 -9.26
C ALA A 92 -0.47 -9.37 -10.37
N THR A 93 -1.22 -10.22 -11.07
CA THR A 93 -2.18 -9.74 -12.08
C THR A 93 -3.37 -9.10 -11.38
N PRO A 94 -4.15 -8.25 -12.08
CA PRO A 94 -5.37 -7.69 -11.49
C PRO A 94 -6.34 -8.75 -10.98
N GLU A 95 -6.44 -9.87 -11.68
CA GLU A 95 -7.31 -10.97 -11.26
C GLU A 95 -6.83 -11.62 -9.97
N PHE A 96 -5.52 -11.83 -9.86
CA PHE A 96 -4.91 -12.39 -8.66
C PHE A 96 -5.16 -11.46 -7.47
N VAL A 97 -4.95 -10.15 -7.67
CA VAL A 97 -5.18 -9.16 -6.61
C VAL A 97 -6.63 -9.20 -6.15
N ARG A 98 -7.57 -9.18 -7.09
CA ARG A 98 -8.99 -9.21 -6.73
C ARG A 98 -9.38 -10.49 -6.01
N ARG A 99 -8.84 -11.61 -6.45
CA ARG A 99 -9.14 -12.90 -5.83
C ARG A 99 -8.70 -12.96 -4.38
N HIS A 100 -7.51 -12.45 -4.10
CA HIS A 100 -6.92 -12.58 -2.77
C HIS A 100 -7.26 -11.43 -1.83
N THR A 101 -7.58 -10.26 -2.36
CA THR A 101 -7.88 -9.09 -1.51
C THR A 101 -9.35 -8.72 -1.54
N GLY A 102 -10.08 -9.10 -2.58
CA GLY A 102 -11.43 -8.64 -2.81
C GLY A 102 -11.48 -7.19 -3.28
N GLN A 103 -10.33 -6.58 -3.55
CA GLN A 103 -10.21 -5.17 -3.88
C GLN A 103 -9.44 -5.01 -5.17
N ALA A 104 -9.58 -3.85 -5.81
CA ALA A 104 -8.94 -3.58 -7.10
C ALA A 104 -7.56 -2.96 -6.92
N ILE A 105 -6.67 -3.24 -7.87
CA ILE A 105 -5.37 -2.58 -7.93
C ILE A 105 -5.57 -1.07 -7.85
N GLY A 106 -4.71 -0.41 -7.09
CA GLY A 106 -4.76 1.04 -6.89
C GLY A 106 -5.58 1.46 -5.69
N GLY A 107 -6.38 0.54 -5.14
CA GLY A 107 -7.18 0.84 -3.96
C GLY A 107 -7.07 -0.20 -2.87
N VAL A 108 -6.10 -1.11 -2.96
CA VAL A 108 -5.95 -2.19 -1.98
C VAL A 108 -5.59 -1.63 -0.61
N ALA A 109 -6.46 -1.89 0.37
CA ALA A 109 -6.21 -1.49 1.74
C ALA A 109 -5.26 -2.48 2.42
N PRO A 110 -4.61 -2.06 3.52
CA PRO A 110 -3.75 -2.98 4.28
C PRO A 110 -4.50 -4.12 4.94
N LEU A 111 -5.82 -4.02 5.06
CA LEU A 111 -6.63 -5.02 5.73
C LEU A 111 -7.96 -5.16 5.01
N GLY A 112 -8.85 -6.02 5.52
CA GLY A 112 -10.15 -6.23 4.87
C GLY A 112 -10.11 -7.32 3.83
N HIS A 113 -9.14 -8.21 3.88
CA HIS A 113 -8.97 -9.28 2.90
C HIS A 113 -9.74 -10.52 3.33
N PRO A 114 -10.18 -11.36 2.36
CA PRO A 114 -10.93 -12.58 2.72
C PRO A 114 -10.16 -13.53 3.63
N ALA A 115 -8.84 -13.57 3.48
CA ALA A 115 -7.97 -14.37 4.33
C ALA A 115 -6.73 -13.55 4.65
N PRO A 116 -6.05 -13.82 5.76
CA PRO A 116 -4.83 -13.08 6.09
C PRO A 116 -3.79 -13.21 5.00
N ILE A 117 -3.12 -12.09 4.69
CA ILE A 117 -2.06 -12.06 3.68
C ILE A 117 -0.78 -11.64 4.38
N GLY A 118 0.30 -12.40 4.15
CA GLY A 118 1.60 -12.04 4.68
C GLY A 118 1.98 -10.64 4.20
N THR A 119 2.42 -9.78 5.12
CA THR A 119 2.61 -8.37 4.82
C THR A 119 3.99 -7.91 5.27
N LEU A 120 4.68 -7.20 4.38
CA LEU A 120 5.90 -6.48 4.72
C LEU A 120 5.59 -4.99 4.76
N VAL A 121 6.13 -4.30 5.75
CA VAL A 121 5.93 -2.86 5.91
C VAL A 121 7.28 -2.17 5.77
N ASP A 122 7.37 -1.29 4.78
CA ASP A 122 8.59 -0.57 4.45
C ASP A 122 9.02 0.32 5.63
N VAL A 123 10.22 0.10 6.12
CA VAL A 123 10.74 0.89 7.26
C VAL A 123 10.89 2.37 6.94
N GLU A 124 10.93 2.73 5.66
CA GLU A 124 10.99 4.13 5.27
C GLU A 124 9.76 4.89 5.74
N LEU A 125 8.62 4.21 5.89
CA LEU A 125 7.39 4.85 6.37
C LEU A 125 7.54 5.39 7.80
N ALA A 126 8.48 4.86 8.57
CA ALA A 126 8.71 5.33 9.93
C ALA A 126 9.29 6.76 9.99
N ARG A 127 9.75 7.29 8.86
CA ARG A 127 10.25 8.67 8.80
C ARG A 127 9.14 9.71 8.89
N HIS A 128 7.90 9.29 8.70
CA HIS A 128 6.77 10.22 8.66
C HIS A 128 5.90 10.04 9.88
N ASP A 129 5.52 11.15 10.50
CA ASP A 129 4.63 11.12 11.66
C ASP A 129 3.25 10.61 11.29
N ARG A 130 2.86 10.82 10.02
CA ARG A 130 1.58 10.35 9.51
C ARG A 130 1.79 9.81 8.11
N VAL A 131 1.23 8.64 7.85
CA VAL A 131 1.22 8.05 6.53
C VAL A 131 -0.23 7.83 6.10
N TRP A 132 -0.42 7.67 4.79
CA TRP A 132 -1.75 7.50 4.23
C TRP A 132 -1.80 6.21 3.42
N ALA A 133 -2.82 5.42 3.65
CA ALA A 133 -2.99 4.14 2.96
C ALA A 133 -4.34 4.10 2.27
N ALA A 134 -4.46 3.27 1.25
CA ALA A 134 -5.72 3.10 0.53
C ALA A 134 -6.76 2.41 1.42
N ALA A 135 -8.01 2.71 1.18
CA ALA A 135 -9.11 2.22 2.02
C ALA A 135 -10.09 1.33 1.25
N GLY A 136 -9.63 0.67 0.21
CA GLY A 136 -10.45 -0.29 -0.53
C GLY A 136 -10.95 0.20 -1.88
N HIS A 137 -10.64 1.42 -2.24
CA HIS A 137 -11.04 2.03 -3.50
C HIS A 137 -10.07 3.15 -3.87
N PRO A 138 -9.76 3.37 -5.17
CA PRO A 138 -8.81 4.42 -5.55
C PRO A 138 -9.20 5.84 -5.13
N HIS A 139 -10.45 6.08 -4.76
CA HIS A 139 -10.91 7.38 -4.28
C HIS A 139 -10.81 7.52 -2.76
N THR A 140 -10.33 6.51 -2.05
CA THR A 140 -10.37 6.53 -0.59
C THR A 140 -9.01 6.23 0.02
N VAL A 141 -8.71 6.96 1.09
CA VAL A 141 -7.48 6.77 1.87
C VAL A 141 -7.81 6.94 3.35
N PHE A 142 -6.93 6.49 4.21
CA PHE A 142 -7.05 6.79 5.63
C PHE A 142 -5.68 7.14 6.19
N PRO A 143 -5.65 8.06 7.18
CA PRO A 143 -4.39 8.41 7.82
C PRO A 143 -4.04 7.37 8.88
N THR A 144 -2.77 7.06 8.97
CA THR A 144 -2.28 6.08 9.93
C THR A 144 -0.83 6.40 10.27
N THR A 145 -0.16 5.50 10.94
CA THR A 145 1.26 5.63 11.25
C THR A 145 1.95 4.31 10.92
N TYR A 146 3.27 4.37 10.81
CA TYR A 146 4.06 3.16 10.59
C TYR A 146 3.76 2.11 11.67
N ASP A 147 3.76 2.53 12.94
CA ASP A 147 3.50 1.59 14.03
C ASP A 147 2.09 1.01 13.96
N GLU A 148 1.11 1.84 13.62
CA GLU A 148 -0.25 1.36 13.48
C GLU A 148 -0.39 0.38 12.33
N LEU A 149 0.30 0.62 11.21
CA LEU A 149 0.28 -0.30 10.08
C LEU A 149 0.84 -1.67 10.46
N LEU A 150 1.93 -1.68 11.24
CA LEU A 150 2.47 -2.95 11.71
C LEU A 150 1.45 -3.69 12.57
N ARG A 151 0.75 -2.97 13.43
CA ARG A 151 -0.26 -3.57 14.30
C ARG A 151 -1.47 -4.06 13.50
N LEU A 152 -1.98 -3.22 12.60
CA LEU A 152 -3.18 -3.56 11.82
C LEU A 152 -2.97 -4.76 10.91
N THR A 153 -1.76 -4.92 10.37
CA THR A 153 -1.48 -5.97 9.39
C THR A 153 -0.78 -7.17 9.99
N GLU A 154 -0.31 -7.06 11.23
CA GLU A 154 0.60 -8.02 11.83
C GLU A 154 1.80 -8.24 10.91
N GLY A 155 2.21 -7.16 10.23
CA GLY A 155 3.25 -7.21 9.24
C GLY A 155 4.65 -7.20 9.83
N THR A 156 5.61 -7.46 8.97
CA THR A 156 7.02 -7.49 9.34
C THR A 156 7.70 -6.26 8.77
N PRO A 157 8.46 -5.50 9.58
CA PRO A 157 9.27 -4.41 9.06
C PRO A 157 10.32 -4.92 8.07
N ALA A 158 10.52 -4.21 6.98
CA ALA A 158 11.48 -4.64 5.97
C ALA A 158 12.01 -3.45 5.19
N GLU A 159 13.27 -3.59 4.73
CA GLU A 159 13.80 -2.70 3.72
C GLU A 159 13.45 -3.33 2.38
N VAL A 160 12.47 -2.73 1.70
CA VAL A 160 11.91 -3.34 0.49
C VAL A 160 12.51 -2.78 -0.80
N GLY A 161 13.36 -1.76 -0.67
CA GLY A 161 14.00 -1.15 -1.83
C GLY A 161 15.12 -0.22 -1.42
N PRO A 162 15.80 0.39 -2.38
CA PRO A 162 16.88 1.32 -2.08
C PRO A 162 16.36 2.55 -1.36
N GLY A 163 17.19 3.11 -0.49
CA GLY A 163 16.86 4.36 0.20
C GLY A 163 16.67 5.51 -0.77
N PRO A 164 16.21 6.67 -0.28
CA PRO A 164 15.84 7.78 -1.17
C PRO A 164 16.93 8.21 -2.15
N VAL A 165 18.18 8.29 -1.69
CA VAL A 165 19.29 8.71 -2.56
C VAL A 165 19.57 7.65 -3.61
N ALA A 166 19.62 6.39 -3.21
CA ALA A 166 19.86 5.30 -4.14
C ALA A 166 18.73 5.18 -5.15
N ALA A 167 17.49 5.38 -4.72
CA ALA A 167 16.34 5.35 -5.61
C ALA A 167 16.43 6.45 -6.66
N ALA A 168 16.84 7.66 -6.26
CA ALA A 168 17.00 8.78 -7.18
C ALA A 168 18.08 8.48 -8.22
N GLN A 169 19.17 7.88 -7.79
CA GLN A 169 20.24 7.50 -8.71
C GLN A 169 19.80 6.44 -9.70
N ALA A 170 19.06 5.45 -9.22
CA ALA A 170 18.56 4.40 -10.08
C ALA A 170 17.60 4.96 -11.15
N ASP A 171 16.76 5.90 -10.75
CA ASP A 171 15.84 6.54 -11.70
C ASP A 171 16.60 7.36 -12.72
N ALA A 172 17.65 8.06 -12.31
CA ALA A 172 18.48 8.83 -13.22
C ALA A 172 19.16 7.91 -14.24
N GLU A 173 19.68 6.78 -13.79
CA GLU A 173 20.30 5.81 -14.70
C GLU A 173 19.28 5.25 -15.69
N ALA A 174 18.09 4.93 -15.20
CA ALA A 174 17.03 4.41 -16.06
C ALA A 174 16.64 5.43 -17.13
N THR A 175 16.65 6.72 -16.76
CA THR A 175 16.31 7.79 -17.70
C THR A 175 17.35 7.91 -18.82
N HIS A 176 18.58 7.57 -18.56
CA HIS A 176 19.66 7.68 -19.54
C HIS A 176 19.80 6.46 -20.43
N ARG A 177 19.01 5.44 -20.24
CA ARG A 177 19.00 4.24 -21.06
C ARG A 177 17.86 4.30 -22.05
#